data_a2f122d551bc06b2dcfc95a9c4a7df9c
#
_entry.id   a2f122d551bc06b2dcfc95a9c4a7df9c
#
_cell.length_a   1.000
_cell.length_b   1.000
_cell.length_c   1.000
_cell.angle_alpha   90.00
_cell.angle_beta   90.00
_cell.angle_gamma   90.00
#
_symmetry.space_group_name_H-M   'P 1'
#
loop_
_entity.id
_entity.type
_entity.pdbx_description
1 polymer ?
#
loop_
_entity_poly.entity_id
_entity_poly.type
_entity_poly.pdbx_seq_one_letter_code
_entity_poly.pdbx_strand_id
1 'polypeptide(L)'
;MSNYLDILAFDPGESTGWCVRSWIVHGSQPGAYEYFGGTLPKDHRKVANLICQWAPQIVVLERFNLYPQMAKSLAWNSFYPCEVIGVIKYMCAEMGIQVVEQAPSVKKYFGGFQADWEQVKETADFKLTEHVKDAYQHLKYFERNGLKKFRA
;
A
#
# COMPACT_ATOMS: atom_id res chain seq x y z
N MET A 1 7.33 11.26 -21.73
CA MET A 1 6.63 10.45 -20.72
C MET A 1 7.21 10.73 -19.36
N SER A 2 6.35 11.04 -18.42
CA SER A 2 6.78 11.28 -17.06
C SER A 2 7.26 9.98 -16.42
N ASN A 3 8.51 9.96 -16.00
CA ASN A 3 9.09 8.83 -15.27
C ASN A 3 8.64 8.81 -13.80
N TYR A 4 7.66 9.63 -13.47
CA TYR A 4 7.20 9.83 -12.10
C TYR A 4 5.94 9.03 -11.86
N LEU A 5 6.05 8.05 -10.99
CA LEU A 5 4.95 7.16 -10.66
C LEU A 5 4.52 7.36 -9.22
N ASP A 6 3.25 7.66 -9.03
CA ASP A 6 2.64 7.60 -7.72
C ASP A 6 2.27 6.14 -7.43
N ILE A 7 2.64 5.69 -6.25
CA ILE A 7 2.47 4.30 -5.83
C ILE A 7 1.72 4.30 -4.51
N LEU A 8 0.59 3.61 -4.46
CA LEU A 8 -0.21 3.45 -3.25
C LEU A 8 -0.13 2.00 -2.79
N ALA A 9 0.34 1.80 -1.56
CA ALA A 9 0.45 0.48 -0.97
C ALA A 9 -0.61 0.28 0.11
N PHE A 10 -1.15 -0.92 0.19
CA PHE A 10 -2.14 -1.32 1.20
C PHE A 10 -1.67 -2.53 1.98
N ASP A 11 -1.97 -2.52 3.28
CA ASP A 11 -1.95 -3.69 4.15
C ASP A 11 -3.40 -4.00 4.55
N PRO A 12 -4.11 -4.86 3.78
CA PRO A 12 -5.53 -5.12 4.01
C PRO A 12 -5.76 -5.90 5.31
N GLY A 13 -6.74 -5.44 6.10
CA GLY A 13 -7.10 -6.08 7.36
C GLY A 13 -8.40 -5.52 7.90
N GLU A 14 -8.75 -5.86 9.12
CA GLU A 14 -9.86 -5.24 9.85
C GLU A 14 -9.66 -3.74 9.96
N SER A 15 -8.41 -3.34 10.20
CA SER A 15 -7.91 -1.98 9.96
C SER A 15 -6.96 -2.05 8.78
N THR A 16 -7.23 -1.28 7.75
CA THR A 16 -6.40 -1.28 6.53
C THR A 16 -5.39 -0.15 6.59
N GLY A 17 -4.12 -0.50 6.69
CA GLY A 17 -3.03 0.46 6.58
C GLY A 17 -2.77 0.82 5.12
N TRP A 18 -2.38 2.06 4.89
CA TRP A 18 -1.98 2.49 3.56
C TRP A 18 -0.81 3.46 3.64
N CYS A 19 -0.03 3.47 2.58
CA CYS A 19 1.06 4.42 2.40
C CYS A 19 1.17 4.76 0.93
N VAL A 20 1.27 6.04 0.60
CA VAL A 20 1.44 6.49 -0.77
C VAL A 20 2.75 7.23 -0.91
N ARG A 21 3.45 6.95 -1.99
CA ARG A 21 4.55 7.76 -2.49
C ARG A 21 4.00 8.64 -3.60
N SER A 22 3.97 9.94 -3.38
CA SER A 22 3.46 10.89 -4.35
C SER A 22 4.56 11.83 -4.84
N TRP A 23 4.56 12.09 -6.13
CA TRP A 23 5.45 13.07 -6.74
C TRP A 23 4.90 14.47 -6.53
N ILE A 24 5.71 15.33 -5.94
CA ILE A 24 5.29 16.69 -5.68
C ILE A 24 5.84 17.62 -6.75
N VAL A 25 4.90 18.23 -7.48
CA VAL A 25 5.22 19.23 -8.51
C VAL A 25 5.33 20.63 -7.88
N HIS A 26 4.73 20.84 -6.71
CA HIS A 26 4.59 22.15 -6.08
C HIS A 26 5.07 22.14 -4.63
N GLY A 27 6.35 22.11 -4.42
CA GLY A 27 6.95 22.22 -3.11
C GLY A 27 8.26 23.00 -3.17
N SER A 28 8.87 23.22 -2.02
CA SER A 28 10.17 23.87 -1.90
C SER A 28 11.29 23.09 -2.61
N GLN A 29 11.04 21.84 -2.99
CA GLN A 29 11.96 21.00 -3.76
C GLN A 29 11.19 20.30 -4.88
N PRO A 30 11.09 20.93 -6.06
CA PRO A 30 10.50 20.24 -7.20
C PRO A 30 11.34 19.02 -7.56
N GLY A 31 10.66 17.89 -7.72
CA GLY A 31 11.31 16.64 -8.09
C GLY A 31 11.55 15.67 -6.95
N ALA A 32 10.98 15.89 -5.77
CA ALA A 32 11.04 14.97 -4.65
C ALA A 32 9.74 14.18 -4.52
N TYR A 33 9.84 12.95 -3.99
CA TYR A 33 8.68 12.18 -3.55
C TYR A 33 8.36 12.50 -2.10
N GLU A 34 7.09 12.63 -1.78
CA GLU A 34 6.63 12.64 -0.40
C GLU A 34 5.82 11.39 -0.10
N TYR A 35 5.86 11.00 1.16
CA TYR A 35 5.11 9.86 1.66
C TYR A 35 3.98 10.34 2.55
N PHE A 36 2.79 9.78 2.33
CA PHE A 36 1.61 9.98 3.16
C PHE A 36 1.08 8.63 3.55
N GLY A 37 0.38 8.56 4.66
CA GLY A 37 -0.15 7.29 5.10
C GLY A 37 -1.26 7.46 6.12
N GLY A 38 -1.94 6.37 6.41
CA GLY A 38 -3.01 6.35 7.38
C GLY A 38 -3.57 4.96 7.55
N THR A 39 -4.59 4.88 8.40
CA THR A 39 -5.31 3.66 8.68
C THR A 39 -6.79 3.89 8.41
N LEU A 40 -7.39 2.99 7.64
CA LEU A 40 -8.81 3.05 7.32
C LEU A 40 -9.58 2.08 8.21
N PRO A 41 -10.75 2.49 8.72
CA PRO A 41 -11.65 1.60 9.42
C PRO A 41 -12.30 0.60 8.46
N LYS A 42 -13.08 -0.31 8.99
CA LYS A 42 -13.83 -1.33 8.22
C LYS A 42 -14.94 -0.68 7.40
N ASP A 43 -14.57 -0.07 6.27
CA ASP A 43 -15.49 0.64 5.39
C ASP A 43 -14.98 0.59 3.94
N HIS A 44 -15.68 -0.17 3.10
CA HIS A 44 -15.31 -0.35 1.68
C HIS A 44 -15.30 0.97 0.90
N ARG A 45 -16.20 1.92 1.24
CA ARG A 45 -16.27 3.21 0.56
C ARG A 45 -15.02 4.04 0.80
N LYS A 46 -14.48 3.98 2.01
CA LYS A 46 -13.26 4.72 2.35
C LYS A 46 -12.06 4.17 1.58
N VAL A 47 -12.00 2.86 1.39
CA VAL A 47 -10.95 2.24 0.56
C VAL A 47 -11.07 2.71 -0.89
N ALA A 48 -12.27 2.64 -1.46
CA ALA A 48 -12.53 3.08 -2.82
C ALA A 48 -12.22 4.57 -3.01
N ASN A 49 -12.68 5.41 -2.07
CA ASN A 49 -12.46 6.86 -2.12
C ASN A 49 -10.97 7.21 -2.04
N LEU A 50 -10.20 6.47 -1.27
CA LEU A 50 -8.76 6.71 -1.17
C LEU A 50 -8.06 6.48 -2.51
N ILE A 51 -8.43 5.41 -3.22
CA ILE A 51 -7.88 5.12 -4.55
C ILE A 51 -8.26 6.22 -5.53
N CYS A 52 -9.50 6.69 -5.50
CA CYS A 52 -9.95 7.80 -6.34
C CYS A 52 -9.21 9.10 -6.01
N GLN A 53 -9.00 9.38 -4.73
CA GLN A 53 -8.34 10.60 -4.27
C GLN A 53 -6.89 10.66 -4.75
N TRP A 54 -6.14 9.59 -4.60
CA TRP A 54 -4.73 9.56 -4.99
C TRP A 54 -4.53 9.27 -6.47
N ALA A 55 -5.44 8.53 -7.09
CA ALA A 55 -5.37 8.11 -8.49
C ALA A 55 -3.95 7.68 -8.89
N PRO A 56 -3.35 6.70 -8.19
CA PRO A 56 -1.97 6.29 -8.44
C PRO A 56 -1.85 5.53 -9.76
N GLN A 57 -0.66 5.42 -10.28
CA GLN A 57 -0.40 4.58 -11.45
C GLN A 57 -0.30 3.10 -11.06
N ILE A 58 0.17 2.83 -9.84
CA ILE A 58 0.38 1.47 -9.34
C ILE A 58 -0.16 1.36 -7.93
N VAL A 59 -0.88 0.27 -7.67
CA VAL A 59 -1.28 -0.13 -6.32
C VAL A 59 -0.53 -1.41 -5.96
N VAL A 60 0.12 -1.39 -4.81
CA VAL A 60 0.81 -2.55 -4.24
C VAL A 60 0.01 -3.03 -3.04
N LEU A 61 -0.23 -4.32 -2.96
CA LEU A 61 -0.95 -4.88 -1.82
C LEU A 61 -0.33 -6.21 -1.34
N GLU A 62 -0.48 -6.48 -0.07
CA GLU A 62 -0.10 -7.75 0.51
C GLU A 62 -1.07 -8.84 0.04
N ARG A 63 -0.52 -9.93 -0.47
CA ARG A 63 -1.31 -11.10 -0.86
C ARG A 63 -1.88 -11.75 0.39
N PHE A 64 -3.15 -12.05 0.35
CA PHE A 64 -3.77 -12.84 1.40
C PHE A 64 -3.53 -14.34 1.15
N ASN A 65 -3.02 -15.01 2.19
CA ASN A 65 -2.84 -16.45 2.19
C ASN A 65 -3.65 -17.06 3.33
N LEU A 66 -4.56 -17.97 3.00
CA LEU A 66 -5.29 -18.76 3.98
C LEU A 66 -4.50 -20.06 4.23
N TYR A 67 -3.96 -20.19 5.45
CA TYR A 67 -3.30 -21.42 5.84
C TYR A 67 -4.32 -22.47 6.26
N PRO A 68 -4.11 -23.76 5.94
CA PRO A 68 -5.09 -24.81 6.23
C PRO A 68 -5.53 -24.89 7.69
N GLN A 69 -4.61 -24.64 8.64
CA GLN A 69 -4.94 -24.65 10.06
C GLN A 69 -5.88 -23.51 10.48
N MET A 70 -5.98 -22.45 9.70
CA MET A 70 -6.87 -21.31 9.95
C MET A 70 -8.20 -21.46 9.24
N ALA A 71 -8.28 -22.27 8.21
CA ALA A 71 -9.47 -22.40 7.35
C ALA A 71 -10.69 -22.85 8.14
N LYS A 72 -10.54 -23.77 9.09
CA LYS A 72 -11.64 -24.31 9.89
C LYS A 72 -12.26 -23.25 10.80
N SER A 73 -11.43 -22.41 11.42
CA SER A 73 -11.90 -21.36 12.32
C SER A 73 -12.57 -20.21 11.58
N LEU A 74 -12.26 -20.05 10.29
CA LEU A 74 -12.77 -18.96 9.46
C LEU A 74 -13.96 -19.36 8.58
N ALA A 75 -14.32 -20.67 8.55
CA ALA A 75 -15.31 -21.21 7.61
C ALA A 75 -16.69 -20.56 7.68
N TRP A 76 -17.05 -19.96 8.82
CA TRP A 76 -18.35 -19.35 9.04
C TRP A 76 -18.30 -17.84 9.26
N ASN A 77 -17.12 -17.23 9.16
CA ASN A 77 -16.95 -15.80 9.33
C ASN A 77 -16.77 -15.10 7.97
N SER A 78 -17.40 -13.95 7.81
CA SER A 78 -17.08 -13.08 6.68
C SER A 78 -15.64 -12.61 6.85
N PHE A 79 -14.85 -12.71 5.78
CA PHE A 79 -13.44 -12.39 5.84
C PHE A 79 -13.18 -11.01 5.23
N TYR A 80 -13.18 -9.99 6.07
CA TYR A 80 -13.07 -8.61 5.64
C TYR A 80 -11.80 -8.30 4.81
N PRO A 81 -10.61 -8.82 5.15
CA PRO A 81 -9.43 -8.58 4.31
C PRO A 81 -9.61 -9.01 2.86
N CYS A 82 -10.31 -10.12 2.61
CA CYS A 82 -10.60 -10.56 1.24
C CYS A 82 -11.56 -9.61 0.53
N GLU A 83 -12.55 -9.06 1.26
CA GLU A 83 -13.46 -8.07 0.70
C GLU A 83 -12.73 -6.79 0.33
N VAL A 84 -11.81 -6.32 1.18
CA VAL A 84 -10.98 -5.14 0.89
C VAL A 84 -10.13 -5.35 -0.35
N ILE A 85 -9.49 -6.51 -0.48
CA ILE A 85 -8.71 -6.86 -1.66
C ILE A 85 -9.59 -6.84 -2.91
N GLY A 86 -10.82 -7.35 -2.81
CA GLY A 86 -11.78 -7.32 -3.91
C GLY A 86 -12.15 -5.89 -4.33
N VAL A 87 -12.40 -5.00 -3.37
CA VAL A 87 -12.68 -3.59 -3.63
C VAL A 87 -11.49 -2.92 -4.33
N ILE A 88 -10.27 -3.15 -3.83
CA ILE A 88 -9.05 -2.59 -4.41
C ILE A 88 -8.90 -3.04 -5.86
N LYS A 89 -9.01 -4.34 -6.11
CA LYS A 89 -8.88 -4.90 -7.47
C LYS A 89 -9.95 -4.37 -8.42
N TYR A 90 -11.19 -4.26 -7.94
CA TYR A 90 -12.28 -3.73 -8.75
C TYR A 90 -12.04 -2.27 -9.13
N MET A 91 -11.73 -1.43 -8.15
CA MET A 91 -11.48 0.00 -8.39
C MET A 91 -10.29 0.21 -9.32
N CYS A 92 -9.23 -0.55 -9.13
CA CYS A 92 -8.05 -0.46 -10.00
C CYS A 92 -8.36 -0.88 -11.43
N ALA A 93 -9.17 -1.93 -11.62
CA ALA A 93 -9.60 -2.36 -12.95
C ALA A 93 -10.42 -1.27 -13.64
N GLU A 94 -11.36 -0.64 -12.92
CA GLU A 94 -12.19 0.45 -13.46
C GLU A 94 -11.35 1.68 -13.85
N MET A 95 -10.31 1.97 -13.10
CA MET A 95 -9.48 3.18 -13.29
C MET A 95 -8.24 2.92 -14.17
N GLY A 96 -8.01 1.69 -14.62
CA GLY A 96 -6.83 1.34 -15.41
C GLY A 96 -5.54 1.37 -14.59
N ILE A 97 -5.63 1.14 -13.27
CA ILE A 97 -4.48 1.12 -12.36
C ILE A 97 -3.93 -0.30 -12.29
N GLN A 98 -2.62 -0.44 -12.37
CA GLN A 98 -1.98 -1.74 -12.25
C GLN A 98 -1.86 -2.16 -10.79
N VAL A 99 -2.24 -3.41 -10.50
CA VAL A 99 -2.14 -4.00 -9.17
C VAL A 99 -0.96 -4.96 -9.11
N VAL A 100 -0.14 -4.82 -8.07
CA VAL A 100 0.98 -5.71 -7.78
C VAL A 100 0.76 -6.34 -6.41
N GLU A 101 0.68 -7.66 -6.36
CA GLU A 101 0.54 -8.40 -5.12
C GLU A 101 1.90 -8.90 -4.65
N GLN A 102 2.18 -8.73 -3.35
CA GLN A 102 3.41 -9.21 -2.73
C GLN A 102 3.10 -10.14 -1.57
N ALA A 103 3.97 -11.14 -1.38
CA ALA A 103 3.82 -12.08 -0.28
C ALA A 103 4.05 -11.42 1.08
N PRO A 104 3.41 -11.88 2.16
CA PRO A 104 3.66 -11.36 3.52
C PRO A 104 5.13 -11.46 3.95
N SER A 105 5.87 -12.42 3.41
CA SER A 105 7.29 -12.61 3.71
C SER A 105 8.18 -11.42 3.32
N VAL A 106 7.69 -10.49 2.52
CA VAL A 106 8.40 -9.26 2.16
C VAL A 106 8.78 -8.45 3.41
N LYS A 107 7.98 -8.51 4.47
CA LYS A 107 8.22 -7.77 5.71
C LYS A 107 9.54 -8.13 6.40
N LYS A 108 10.09 -9.32 6.17
CA LYS A 108 11.39 -9.71 6.74
C LYS A 108 12.57 -8.88 6.22
N TYR A 109 12.39 -8.20 5.10
CA TYR A 109 13.43 -7.33 4.52
C TYR A 109 13.41 -5.92 5.09
N PHE A 110 12.58 -5.64 6.10
CA PHE A 110 12.42 -4.30 6.67
C PHE A 110 13.74 -3.72 7.21
N GLY A 111 14.65 -4.56 7.71
CA GLY A 111 15.95 -4.09 8.18
C GLY A 111 16.72 -3.24 7.16
N GLY A 112 16.52 -3.47 5.86
CA GLY A 112 17.09 -2.67 4.79
C GLY A 112 16.42 -1.30 4.59
N PHE A 113 15.27 -1.06 5.24
CA PHE A 113 14.49 0.17 5.10
C PHE A 113 14.39 0.97 6.40
N GLN A 114 15.05 0.50 7.46
CA GLN A 114 14.93 1.09 8.80
C GLN A 114 15.28 2.58 8.83
N ALA A 115 16.38 2.95 8.18
CA ALA A 115 16.82 4.35 8.14
C ALA A 115 15.80 5.23 7.39
N ASP A 116 15.26 4.75 6.29
CA ASP A 116 14.25 5.47 5.52
C ASP A 116 12.96 5.66 6.33
N TRP A 117 12.55 4.63 7.06
CA TRP A 117 11.38 4.69 7.93
C TRP A 117 11.55 5.71 9.07
N GLU A 118 12.74 5.74 9.70
CA GLU A 118 13.03 6.72 10.74
C GLU A 118 12.92 8.15 10.19
N GLN A 119 13.37 8.40 8.97
CA GLN A 119 13.23 9.69 8.32
C GLN A 119 11.77 10.04 8.06
N VAL A 120 10.96 9.08 7.62
CA VAL A 120 9.51 9.28 7.43
C VAL A 120 8.85 9.66 8.76
N LYS A 121 9.24 9.01 9.85
CA LYS A 121 8.71 9.32 11.20
C LYS A 121 8.99 10.75 11.62
N GLU A 122 10.15 11.28 11.28
CA GLU A 122 10.54 12.66 11.62
C GLU A 122 9.74 13.71 10.86
N THR A 123 9.36 13.41 9.62
CA THR A 123 8.71 14.39 8.73
C THR A 123 7.21 14.18 8.56
N ALA A 124 6.68 13.06 9.00
CA ALA A 124 5.27 12.72 8.80
C ALA A 124 4.34 13.61 9.64
N ASP A 125 3.31 14.14 9.02
CA ASP A 125 2.23 14.87 9.67
C ASP A 125 0.96 14.01 9.82
N PHE A 126 1.10 12.71 9.67
CA PHE A 126 0.03 11.73 9.80
C PHE A 126 0.36 10.70 10.88
N LYS A 127 -0.67 10.02 11.40
CA LYS A 127 -0.49 9.03 12.47
C LYS A 127 0.22 7.78 11.95
N LEU A 128 1.34 7.44 12.58
CA LEU A 128 2.14 6.26 12.25
C LEU A 128 1.70 5.08 13.11
N THR A 129 1.01 4.13 12.49
CA THR A 129 0.60 2.87 13.12
C THR A 129 1.40 1.71 12.56
N GLU A 130 1.30 0.53 13.18
CA GLU A 130 1.93 -0.68 12.62
C GLU A 130 1.36 -1.03 11.25
N HIS A 131 0.08 -0.74 11.01
CA HIS A 131 -0.56 -0.97 9.71
C HIS A 131 0.03 -0.06 8.62
N VAL A 132 0.31 1.20 8.94
CA VAL A 132 0.99 2.12 8.03
C VAL A 132 2.40 1.64 7.74
N LYS A 133 3.12 1.18 8.77
CA LYS A 133 4.47 0.64 8.64
C LYS A 133 4.49 -0.58 7.72
N ASP A 134 3.52 -1.49 7.87
CA ASP A 134 3.41 -2.66 7.02
C ASP A 134 3.17 -2.28 5.55
N ALA A 135 2.28 -1.33 5.30
CA ALA A 135 2.05 -0.81 3.95
C ALA A 135 3.32 -0.15 3.38
N TYR A 136 4.02 0.63 4.21
CA TYR A 136 5.29 1.26 3.81
C TYR A 136 6.34 0.22 3.43
N GLN A 137 6.44 -0.88 4.16
CA GLN A 137 7.38 -1.96 3.84
C GLN A 137 7.13 -2.55 2.45
N HIS A 138 5.86 -2.79 2.13
CA HIS A 138 5.48 -3.29 0.80
C HIS A 138 5.80 -2.27 -0.29
N LEU A 139 5.56 -0.99 -0.02
CA LEU A 139 5.88 0.08 -0.96
C LEU A 139 7.39 0.16 -1.24
N LYS A 140 8.21 0.14 -0.19
CA LYS A 140 9.67 0.22 -0.31
C LYS A 140 10.27 -1.01 -1.00
N TYR A 141 9.75 -2.19 -0.68
CA TYR A 141 10.19 -3.41 -1.35
C TYR A 141 9.90 -3.34 -2.86
N PHE A 142 8.72 -2.86 -3.22
CA PHE A 142 8.36 -2.68 -4.62
C PHE A 142 9.26 -1.65 -5.32
N GLU A 143 9.54 -0.52 -4.67
CA GLU A 143 10.45 0.48 -5.22
C GLU A 143 11.81 -0.12 -5.59
N ARG A 144 12.36 -0.95 -4.72
CA ARG A 144 13.69 -1.53 -4.91
C ARG A 144 13.71 -2.69 -5.89
N ASN A 145 12.69 -3.55 -5.85
CA ASN A 145 12.73 -4.85 -6.54
C ASN A 145 11.75 -4.96 -7.71
N GLY A 146 10.65 -4.21 -7.68
CA GLY A 146 9.58 -4.30 -8.67
C GLY A 146 9.58 -3.19 -9.70
N LEU A 147 9.93 -1.99 -9.30
CA LEU A 147 9.79 -0.80 -10.12
C LEU A 147 10.61 -0.86 -11.43
N LYS A 148 11.74 -1.52 -11.41
CA LYS A 148 12.59 -1.67 -12.60
C LYS A 148 11.88 -2.35 -13.76
N LYS A 149 10.96 -3.27 -13.46
CA LYS A 149 10.21 -4.01 -14.48
C LYS A 149 9.20 -3.12 -15.19
N PHE A 150 8.79 -2.01 -14.58
CA PHE A 150 7.84 -1.06 -15.16
C PHE A 150 8.52 0.04 -15.96
N ARG A 151 9.84 0.18 -15.83
CA ARG A 151 10.63 1.16 -16.53
C ARG A 151 11.32 0.60 -17.78
N ALA A 152 11.24 -0.70 -17.93
CA ALA A 152 11.89 -1.37 -19.05
C ALA A 152 11.08 -1.23 -20.36
#